data_eadde227496984a62300856ddc3ab606
#
_entry.id   eadde227496984a62300856ddc3ab606
#
_cell.length_a   1.000
_cell.length_b   1.000
_cell.length_c   1.000
_cell.angle_alpha   90.00
_cell.angle_beta   90.00
_cell.angle_gamma   90.00
#
_symmetry.space_group_name_H-M   'P 1'
#
loop_
_entity.id
_entity.type
_entity.pdbx_description
1 polymer ?
#
loop_
_entity_poly.entity_id
_entity_poly.type
_entity_poly.pdbx_seq_one_letter_code
_entity_poly.pdbx_strand_id
1 'polypeptide(L)'
;NPQRMTDTLKATVYAKDASGNVVEYQVDDYSVAQYCSNKLAKLGQNDPLRKLIGNLVAYGAAAQVYQNYRTDNLVSTVVSGAVSTDYTDRLSSVTQYTGKVTGAAGVTIKGKTLVLSNTFAVRVYFTVNKGVDIANVSFKVTANGKTDTVNSFEKDEKLGYYYFDYANLNATQLDSEVKFESFVNETGVGDMVTYSVNTYLAKKMPNYDKSSNAYKLMAELFNYGCACTEYASK
;
A
#
# COMPACT_ATOMS: atom_id res chain seq x y z
N ASN A 1 8.11 -3.29 -0.87
CA ASN A 1 8.13 -3.73 0.51
C ASN A 1 8.93 -2.73 1.35
N PRO A 2 8.27 -1.77 2.04
CA PRO A 2 8.95 -0.62 2.67
C PRO A 2 9.95 -1.05 3.76
N GLN A 3 9.65 -2.07 4.57
CA GLN A 3 10.57 -2.49 5.63
C GLN A 3 11.83 -3.20 5.11
N ARG A 4 11.86 -3.60 3.83
CA ARG A 4 13.00 -4.31 3.22
C ARG A 4 13.95 -3.42 2.42
N MET A 5 13.89 -2.12 2.60
CA MET A 5 14.71 -1.20 1.81
C MET A 5 16.22 -1.35 2.05
N THR A 6 16.62 -1.91 3.21
CA THR A 6 18.02 -2.23 3.55
C THR A 6 18.44 -3.65 3.16
N ASP A 7 17.51 -4.47 2.65
CA ASP A 7 17.84 -5.81 2.18
C ASP A 7 18.67 -5.74 0.91
N THR A 8 19.67 -6.58 0.82
CA THR A 8 20.55 -6.70 -0.34
C THR A 8 19.90 -7.60 -1.38
N LEU A 9 19.83 -7.09 -2.60
CA LEU A 9 19.48 -7.86 -3.81
C LEU A 9 20.77 -8.41 -4.42
N LYS A 10 20.77 -9.71 -4.66
CA LYS A 10 21.84 -10.41 -5.39
C LYS A 10 21.30 -10.88 -6.72
N ALA A 11 22.02 -10.63 -7.79
CA ALA A 11 21.66 -11.11 -9.11
C ALA A 11 22.85 -11.79 -9.77
N THR A 12 22.58 -12.92 -10.42
CA THR A 12 23.54 -13.63 -11.25
C THR A 12 23.06 -13.58 -12.69
N VAL A 13 23.90 -13.12 -13.58
CA VAL A 13 23.61 -13.08 -15.02
C VAL A 13 24.35 -14.23 -15.69
N TYR A 14 23.62 -15.05 -16.43
CA TYR A 14 24.18 -16.10 -17.26
C TYR A 14 24.19 -15.63 -18.73
N ALA A 15 25.37 -15.57 -19.36
CA ALA A 15 25.51 -15.20 -20.75
C ALA A 15 26.33 -16.26 -21.50
N LYS A 16 26.17 -16.35 -22.81
CA LYS A 16 27.05 -17.17 -23.65
C LYS A 16 28.22 -16.34 -24.14
N ASP A 17 29.43 -16.88 -24.01
CA ASP A 17 30.61 -16.32 -24.61
C ASP A 17 30.64 -16.51 -26.17
N ALA A 18 31.66 -15.98 -26.83
CA ALA A 18 31.81 -16.10 -28.28
C ALA A 18 31.97 -17.57 -28.76
N SER A 19 32.32 -18.49 -27.87
CA SER A 19 32.46 -19.93 -28.14
C SER A 19 31.18 -20.71 -27.81
N GLY A 20 30.11 -20.03 -27.31
CA GLY A 20 28.83 -20.64 -26.95
C GLY A 20 28.78 -21.23 -25.55
N ASN A 21 29.84 -21.10 -24.72
CA ASN A 21 29.84 -21.57 -23.34
C ASN A 21 29.05 -20.62 -22.45
N VAL A 22 28.36 -21.17 -21.46
CA VAL A 22 27.66 -20.37 -20.44
C VAL A 22 28.71 -19.81 -19.45
N VAL A 23 28.73 -18.49 -19.31
CA VAL A 23 29.57 -17.77 -18.35
C VAL A 23 28.65 -17.10 -17.32
N GLU A 24 29.00 -17.22 -16.07
CA GLU A 24 28.30 -16.63 -14.94
C GLU A 24 28.94 -15.31 -14.53
N TYR A 25 28.14 -14.25 -14.43
CA TYR A 25 28.56 -12.96 -13.92
C TYR A 25 27.75 -12.63 -12.65
N GLN A 26 28.43 -12.41 -11.55
CA GLN A 26 27.81 -11.86 -10.33
C GLN A 26 27.65 -10.35 -10.52
N VAL A 27 26.44 -9.87 -10.29
CA VAL A 27 26.16 -8.43 -10.22
C VAL A 27 26.43 -7.96 -8.79
N ASP A 28 27.05 -6.79 -8.64
CA ASP A 28 27.31 -6.20 -7.33
C ASP A 28 26.01 -6.14 -6.49
N ASP A 29 26.16 -6.43 -5.22
CA ASP A 29 25.07 -6.37 -4.23
C ASP A 29 24.46 -4.97 -4.22
N TYR A 30 23.13 -4.87 -4.26
CA TYR A 30 22.41 -3.63 -4.34
C TYR A 30 21.19 -3.60 -3.42
N SER A 31 20.82 -2.42 -2.91
CA SER A 31 19.63 -2.24 -2.10
C SER A 31 18.87 -0.96 -2.47
N VAL A 32 17.61 -0.87 -2.08
CA VAL A 32 16.83 0.37 -2.24
C VAL A 32 17.47 1.52 -1.43
N ALA A 33 17.98 1.23 -0.23
CA ALA A 33 18.71 2.21 0.57
C ALA A 33 19.94 2.76 -0.18
N GLN A 34 20.73 1.89 -0.81
CA GLN A 34 21.89 2.31 -1.62
C GLN A 34 21.47 3.14 -2.83
N TYR A 35 20.37 2.75 -3.50
CA TYR A 35 19.80 3.57 -4.58
C TYR A 35 19.45 4.98 -4.09
N CYS A 36 18.73 5.08 -2.97
CA CYS A 36 18.34 6.38 -2.37
C CYS A 36 19.57 7.23 -2.03
N SER A 37 20.60 6.65 -1.39
CA SER A 37 21.84 7.33 -1.05
C SER A 37 22.56 7.87 -2.30
N ASN A 38 22.71 7.02 -3.32
CA ASN A 38 23.36 7.38 -4.58
C ASN A 38 22.60 8.49 -5.34
N LYS A 39 21.26 8.48 -5.27
CA LYS A 39 20.45 9.54 -5.87
C LYS A 39 20.58 10.84 -5.09
N LEU A 40 20.44 10.82 -3.77
CA LEU A 40 20.54 12.01 -2.93
C LEU A 40 21.90 12.73 -3.07
N ALA A 41 22.99 11.97 -3.24
CA ALA A 41 24.32 12.53 -3.46
C ALA A 41 24.45 13.35 -4.77
N LYS A 42 23.58 13.08 -5.74
CA LYS A 42 23.61 13.71 -7.09
C LYS A 42 22.55 14.81 -7.26
N LEU A 43 21.59 14.92 -6.35
CA LEU A 43 20.47 15.86 -6.44
C LEU A 43 20.82 17.20 -5.77
N GLY A 44 20.45 18.31 -6.42
CA GLY A 44 20.47 19.63 -5.81
C GLY A 44 19.54 19.72 -4.59
N GLN A 45 19.80 20.70 -3.70
CA GLN A 45 19.01 20.82 -2.45
C GLN A 45 17.52 21.07 -2.71
N ASN A 46 17.18 21.75 -3.79
CA ASN A 46 15.80 22.09 -4.15
C ASN A 46 15.15 21.09 -5.12
N ASP A 47 15.79 19.96 -5.40
CA ASP A 47 15.25 18.96 -6.32
C ASP A 47 14.02 18.29 -5.69
N PRO A 48 12.87 18.27 -6.40
CA PRO A 48 11.65 17.65 -5.89
C PRO A 48 11.79 16.15 -5.54
N LEU A 49 12.67 15.44 -6.25
CA LEU A 49 12.95 14.02 -5.98
C LEU A 49 13.59 13.83 -4.60
N ARG A 50 14.31 14.83 -4.08
CA ARG A 50 14.87 14.80 -2.72
C ARG A 50 13.79 14.63 -1.66
N LYS A 51 12.72 15.42 -1.78
CA LYS A 51 11.56 15.35 -0.87
C LYS A 51 10.87 13.98 -0.96
N LEU A 52 10.67 13.47 -2.17
CA LEU A 52 10.08 12.15 -2.38
C LEU A 52 10.93 11.05 -1.74
N ILE A 53 12.25 11.05 -1.95
CA ILE A 53 13.16 10.08 -1.34
C ILE A 53 13.15 10.21 0.19
N GLY A 54 13.13 11.43 0.74
CA GLY A 54 13.07 11.65 2.17
C GLY A 54 11.84 11.00 2.81
N ASN A 55 10.65 11.22 2.22
CA ASN A 55 9.42 10.61 2.71
C ASN A 55 9.36 9.09 2.49
N LEU A 56 9.91 8.57 1.38
CA LEU A 56 10.04 7.13 1.17
C LEU A 56 10.92 6.47 2.25
N VAL A 57 12.05 7.10 2.60
CA VAL A 57 12.98 6.62 3.62
C VAL A 57 12.32 6.66 5.01
N ALA A 58 11.60 7.73 5.34
CA ALA A 58 10.86 7.83 6.60
C ALA A 58 9.77 6.75 6.70
N TYR A 59 9.00 6.54 5.64
CA TYR A 59 8.01 5.45 5.58
C TYR A 59 8.65 4.07 5.72
N GLY A 60 9.78 3.83 5.07
CA GLY A 60 10.53 2.58 5.20
C GLY A 60 11.00 2.31 6.63
N ALA A 61 11.56 3.32 7.30
CA ALA A 61 12.00 3.22 8.70
C ALA A 61 10.83 2.98 9.66
N ALA A 62 9.71 3.69 9.49
CA ALA A 62 8.50 3.48 10.28
C ALA A 62 7.94 2.05 10.09
N ALA A 63 8.00 1.52 8.86
CA ALA A 63 7.58 0.16 8.56
C ALA A 63 8.52 -0.90 9.20
N GLN A 64 9.83 -0.66 9.21
CA GLN A 64 10.79 -1.52 9.93
C GLN A 64 10.47 -1.60 11.41
N VAL A 65 10.25 -0.45 12.05
CA VAL A 65 9.92 -0.37 13.49
C VAL A 65 8.57 -1.06 13.78
N TYR A 66 7.55 -0.77 13.00
CA TYR A 66 6.21 -1.35 13.21
C TYR A 66 6.19 -2.86 13.05
N GLN A 67 6.93 -3.40 12.08
CA GLN A 67 7.01 -4.84 11.78
C GLN A 67 8.09 -5.55 12.61
N ASN A 68 8.82 -4.83 13.46
CA ASN A 68 9.99 -5.34 14.19
C ASN A 68 11.01 -6.01 13.26
N TYR A 69 11.28 -5.38 12.11
CA TYR A 69 12.16 -5.92 11.06
C TYR A 69 13.45 -5.13 10.98
N ARG A 70 14.59 -5.78 11.31
CA ARG A 70 15.95 -5.20 11.23
C ARG A 70 16.03 -3.80 11.86
N THR A 71 15.49 -3.65 13.05
CA THR A 71 15.44 -2.36 13.77
C THR A 71 16.81 -1.83 14.19
N ASP A 72 17.82 -2.68 14.16
CA ASP A 72 19.24 -2.37 14.31
C ASP A 72 19.88 -1.73 13.06
N ASN A 73 19.17 -1.80 11.91
CA ASN A 73 19.65 -1.29 10.62
C ASN A 73 18.54 -0.51 9.89
N LEU A 74 18.05 0.56 10.51
CA LEU A 74 16.98 1.38 9.94
C LEU A 74 17.43 2.09 8.66
N VAL A 75 16.58 2.09 7.65
CA VAL A 75 16.87 2.76 6.39
C VAL A 75 17.14 4.27 6.57
N SER A 76 16.51 4.91 7.55
CA SER A 76 16.74 6.32 7.89
C SER A 76 18.14 6.60 8.46
N THR A 77 18.79 5.61 9.05
CA THR A 77 20.19 5.74 9.52
C THR A 77 21.19 5.41 8.42
N VAL A 78 20.81 4.54 7.49
CA VAL A 78 21.66 4.11 6.35
C VAL A 78 21.68 5.18 5.24
N VAL A 79 20.55 5.82 4.97
CA VAL A 79 20.41 6.84 3.92
C VAL A 79 20.67 8.23 4.49
N SER A 80 21.92 8.65 4.47
CA SER A 80 22.33 9.97 4.95
C SER A 80 21.74 11.11 4.11
N GLY A 81 21.29 12.18 4.76
CA GLY A 81 20.76 13.38 4.10
C GLY A 81 19.34 13.24 3.56
N ALA A 82 18.64 12.15 3.87
CA ALA A 82 17.21 12.03 3.63
C ALA A 82 16.44 12.88 4.66
N VAL A 83 15.65 13.84 4.18
CA VAL A 83 14.80 14.69 5.03
C VAL A 83 13.36 14.55 4.57
N SER A 84 12.50 14.06 5.47
CA SER A 84 11.06 13.97 5.22
C SER A 84 10.35 15.29 5.43
N THR A 85 9.20 15.44 4.80
CA THR A 85 8.27 16.55 5.01
C THR A 85 7.03 16.01 5.69
N ASP A 86 6.59 16.65 6.76
CA ASP A 86 5.33 16.32 7.43
C ASP A 86 4.16 17.02 6.71
N TYR A 87 3.15 16.24 6.34
CA TYR A 87 1.91 16.68 5.69
C TYR A 87 0.67 16.36 6.54
N THR A 88 0.85 15.91 7.78
CA THR A 88 -0.28 15.42 8.59
C THR A 88 -1.32 16.49 8.92
N ASP A 89 -0.99 17.77 8.80
CA ASP A 89 -1.93 18.89 8.86
C ASP A 89 -3.01 18.83 7.76
N ARG A 90 -2.69 18.26 6.60
CA ARG A 90 -3.61 18.09 5.46
C ARG A 90 -4.66 16.98 5.68
N LEU A 91 -4.51 16.14 6.70
CA LEU A 91 -5.49 15.07 7.00
C LEU A 91 -6.89 15.60 7.24
N SER A 92 -7.03 16.82 7.78
CA SER A 92 -8.33 17.45 8.02
C SER A 92 -9.08 17.85 6.74
N SER A 93 -8.37 18.00 5.62
CA SER A 93 -8.91 18.39 4.31
C SER A 93 -9.08 17.23 3.33
N VAL A 94 -8.81 16.00 3.76
CA VAL A 94 -8.94 14.80 2.93
C VAL A 94 -10.39 14.56 2.52
N THR A 95 -10.62 14.32 1.23
CA THR A 95 -11.94 13.93 0.72
C THR A 95 -12.41 12.63 1.36
N GLN A 96 -13.63 12.63 1.89
CA GLN A 96 -14.19 11.49 2.61
C GLN A 96 -15.00 10.60 1.67
N TYR A 97 -14.51 9.40 1.36
CA TYR A 97 -15.22 8.38 0.61
C TYR A 97 -15.84 7.36 1.56
N THR A 98 -17.12 7.57 1.88
CA THR A 98 -17.88 6.76 2.86
C THR A 98 -19.20 6.23 2.30
N GLY A 99 -19.36 6.28 0.98
CA GLY A 99 -20.56 5.81 0.29
C GLY A 99 -20.86 4.34 0.62
N LYS A 100 -22.13 4.04 0.85
CA LYS A 100 -22.65 2.68 1.02
C LYS A 100 -24.01 2.59 0.35
N VAL A 101 -24.18 1.54 -0.47
CA VAL A 101 -25.47 1.15 -1.06
C VAL A 101 -25.71 -0.31 -0.69
N THR A 102 -26.89 -0.63 -0.21
CA THR A 102 -27.29 -2.01 0.12
C THR A 102 -27.95 -2.63 -1.10
N GLY A 103 -27.42 -3.76 -1.55
CA GLY A 103 -27.99 -4.53 -2.66
C GLY A 103 -28.83 -5.70 -2.19
N ALA A 104 -29.58 -6.30 -3.12
CA ALA A 104 -30.54 -7.36 -2.82
C ALA A 104 -29.98 -8.79 -2.98
N ALA A 105 -28.82 -8.97 -3.62
CA ALA A 105 -28.31 -10.30 -4.00
C ALA A 105 -27.69 -11.11 -2.84
N GLY A 106 -27.86 -10.70 -1.59
CA GLY A 106 -27.47 -11.49 -0.44
C GLY A 106 -25.97 -11.46 -0.09
N VAL A 107 -25.21 -10.50 -0.60
CA VAL A 107 -23.83 -10.19 -0.15
C VAL A 107 -23.88 -8.93 0.68
N THR A 108 -23.40 -9.00 1.93
CA THR A 108 -23.36 -7.86 2.84
C THR A 108 -21.93 -7.51 3.19
N ILE A 109 -21.47 -6.30 2.85
CA ILE A 109 -20.15 -5.79 3.22
C ILE A 109 -20.21 -5.36 4.70
N LYS A 110 -19.39 -6.01 5.54
CA LYS A 110 -19.32 -5.79 6.99
C LYS A 110 -18.33 -4.71 7.40
N GLY A 111 -17.27 -4.56 6.64
CA GLY A 111 -16.24 -3.57 6.94
C GLY A 111 -15.14 -3.51 5.91
N LYS A 112 -14.31 -2.51 6.05
CA LYS A 112 -13.09 -2.32 5.28
C LYS A 112 -12.01 -1.75 6.17
N THR A 113 -10.78 -2.20 5.97
CA THR A 113 -9.61 -1.76 6.75
C THR A 113 -8.37 -1.67 5.87
N LEU A 114 -7.40 -0.88 6.32
CA LEU A 114 -6.09 -0.84 5.71
C LEU A 114 -5.21 -1.95 6.32
N VAL A 115 -4.59 -2.75 5.49
CA VAL A 115 -3.57 -3.74 5.87
C VAL A 115 -2.21 -3.15 5.54
N LEU A 116 -1.37 -3.04 6.57
CA LEU A 116 -0.01 -2.50 6.48
C LEU A 116 0.98 -3.63 6.80
N SER A 117 1.17 -4.50 5.82
CA SER A 117 2.13 -5.62 5.92
C SER A 117 3.28 -5.42 4.91
N ASN A 118 3.54 -6.42 4.07
CA ASN A 118 4.57 -6.35 3.02
C ASN A 118 4.29 -5.25 1.97
N THR A 119 3.02 -5.03 1.65
CA THR A 119 2.50 -3.92 0.86
C THR A 119 1.31 -3.34 1.62
N PHE A 120 0.84 -2.14 1.27
CA PHE A 120 -0.46 -1.72 1.76
C PHE A 120 -1.56 -2.30 0.86
N ALA A 121 -2.65 -2.73 1.48
CA ALA A 121 -3.83 -3.24 0.80
C ALA A 121 -5.11 -2.77 1.51
N VAL A 122 -6.21 -2.71 0.78
CA VAL A 122 -7.53 -2.52 1.36
C VAL A 122 -8.18 -3.88 1.53
N ARG A 123 -8.40 -4.30 2.78
CA ARG A 123 -9.14 -5.51 3.11
C ARG A 123 -10.62 -5.20 3.22
N VAL A 124 -11.44 -5.97 2.49
CA VAL A 124 -12.91 -5.89 2.54
C VAL A 124 -13.44 -7.17 3.19
N TYR A 125 -14.20 -7.00 4.27
CA TYR A 125 -14.90 -8.09 4.96
C TYR A 125 -16.37 -8.12 4.54
N PHE A 126 -16.90 -9.32 4.29
CA PHE A 126 -18.28 -9.50 3.89
C PHE A 126 -18.87 -10.84 4.36
N THR A 127 -20.18 -10.93 4.33
CA THR A 127 -20.93 -12.17 4.55
C THR A 127 -21.83 -12.45 3.35
N VAL A 128 -22.20 -13.72 3.19
CA VAL A 128 -23.22 -14.16 2.22
C VAL A 128 -24.44 -14.70 2.96
N ASN A 129 -25.62 -14.46 2.40
CA ASN A 129 -26.87 -14.98 2.97
C ASN A 129 -26.95 -16.51 2.77
N LYS A 130 -27.78 -17.15 3.60
CA LYS A 130 -28.07 -18.58 3.46
C LYS A 130 -28.60 -18.87 2.06
N GLY A 131 -28.00 -19.86 1.39
CA GLY A 131 -28.36 -20.26 0.03
C GLY A 131 -27.55 -19.60 -1.09
N VAL A 132 -26.71 -18.60 -0.77
CA VAL A 132 -25.75 -18.05 -1.73
C VAL A 132 -24.45 -18.86 -1.63
N ASP A 133 -24.04 -19.47 -2.75
CA ASP A 133 -22.76 -20.15 -2.84
C ASP A 133 -21.64 -19.11 -3.04
N ILE A 134 -20.60 -19.18 -2.22
CA ILE A 134 -19.44 -18.28 -2.30
C ILE A 134 -18.72 -18.36 -3.65
N ALA A 135 -18.78 -19.51 -4.33
CA ALA A 135 -18.20 -19.69 -5.66
C ALA A 135 -18.88 -18.83 -6.74
N ASN A 136 -20.12 -18.38 -6.48
CA ASN A 136 -20.86 -17.50 -7.37
C ASN A 136 -20.73 -16.01 -7.01
N VAL A 137 -19.95 -15.67 -5.99
CA VAL A 137 -19.71 -14.29 -5.56
C VAL A 137 -18.52 -13.70 -6.32
N SER A 138 -18.65 -12.47 -6.73
CA SER A 138 -17.54 -11.66 -7.25
C SER A 138 -17.63 -10.23 -6.77
N PHE A 139 -16.49 -9.53 -6.78
CA PHE A 139 -16.41 -8.10 -6.56
C PHE A 139 -15.82 -7.42 -7.79
N LYS A 140 -16.44 -6.34 -8.24
CA LYS A 140 -15.82 -5.37 -9.15
C LYS A 140 -15.20 -4.26 -8.29
N VAL A 141 -13.88 -4.05 -8.46
CA VAL A 141 -13.14 -3.03 -7.75
C VAL A 141 -12.71 -1.98 -8.76
N THR A 142 -13.31 -0.80 -8.67
CA THR A 142 -12.98 0.32 -9.57
C THR A 142 -12.13 1.35 -8.85
N ALA A 143 -10.94 1.61 -9.39
CA ALA A 143 -10.01 2.62 -8.91
C ALA A 143 -9.34 3.31 -10.12
N ASN A 144 -9.32 4.65 -10.15
CA ASN A 144 -8.68 5.44 -11.21
C ASN A 144 -9.09 5.03 -12.64
N GLY A 145 -10.39 4.80 -12.85
CA GLY A 145 -10.95 4.44 -14.16
C GLY A 145 -10.65 3.00 -14.61
N LYS A 146 -9.96 2.20 -13.80
CA LYS A 146 -9.75 0.76 -14.04
C LYS A 146 -10.67 -0.05 -13.15
N THR A 147 -11.15 -1.16 -13.66
CA THR A 147 -11.99 -2.12 -12.93
C THR A 147 -11.33 -3.48 -12.95
N ASP A 148 -11.05 -4.00 -11.76
CA ASP A 148 -10.57 -5.36 -11.55
C ASP A 148 -11.73 -6.23 -11.04
N THR A 149 -11.70 -7.53 -11.35
CA THR A 149 -12.65 -8.50 -10.79
C THR A 149 -11.92 -9.38 -9.78
N VAL A 150 -12.51 -9.51 -8.58
CA VAL A 150 -12.03 -10.38 -7.50
C VAL A 150 -13.07 -11.46 -7.27
N ASN A 151 -12.67 -12.74 -7.36
CA ASN A 151 -13.51 -13.93 -7.17
C ASN A 151 -12.85 -15.00 -6.29
N SER A 152 -11.75 -14.64 -5.64
CA SER A 152 -11.06 -15.50 -4.67
C SER A 152 -11.08 -14.84 -3.29
N PHE A 153 -11.54 -15.57 -2.29
CA PHE A 153 -11.79 -15.07 -0.95
C PHE A 153 -11.19 -16.00 0.09
N GLU A 154 -10.71 -15.41 1.17
CA GLU A 154 -10.31 -16.11 2.37
C GLU A 154 -11.42 -16.00 3.43
N LYS A 155 -11.38 -16.87 4.44
CA LYS A 155 -12.31 -16.82 5.57
C LYS A 155 -11.56 -16.52 6.85
N ASP A 156 -12.03 -15.51 7.57
CA ASP A 156 -11.62 -15.23 8.93
C ASP A 156 -12.45 -16.09 9.89
N GLU A 157 -11.85 -17.15 10.41
CA GLU A 157 -12.55 -18.12 11.27
C GLU A 157 -12.99 -17.52 12.62
N LYS A 158 -12.33 -16.46 13.10
CA LYS A 158 -12.72 -15.76 14.31
C LYS A 158 -13.96 -14.91 14.14
N LEU A 159 -14.03 -14.19 13.02
CA LEU A 159 -15.16 -13.30 12.71
C LEU A 159 -16.28 -14.03 11.98
N GLY A 160 -15.99 -15.18 11.37
CA GLY A 160 -16.91 -15.88 10.50
C GLY A 160 -17.20 -15.14 9.18
N TYR A 161 -16.37 -14.19 8.79
CA TYR A 161 -16.52 -13.37 7.59
C TYR A 161 -15.59 -13.87 6.49
N TYR A 162 -16.02 -13.71 5.24
CA TYR A 162 -15.12 -13.77 4.10
C TYR A 162 -14.39 -12.43 3.94
N TYR A 163 -13.20 -12.47 3.34
CA TYR A 163 -12.43 -11.25 3.01
C TYR A 163 -11.54 -11.46 1.79
N PHE A 164 -11.11 -10.34 1.23
CA PHE A 164 -10.02 -10.27 0.27
C PHE A 164 -9.21 -9.00 0.48
N ASP A 165 -7.97 -9.01 0.03
CA ASP A 165 -7.05 -7.89 0.06
C ASP A 165 -6.86 -7.31 -1.35
N TYR A 166 -7.22 -6.05 -1.54
CA TYR A 166 -6.99 -5.33 -2.79
C TYR A 166 -5.71 -4.50 -2.65
N ALA A 167 -4.63 -4.94 -3.34
CA ALA A 167 -3.30 -4.35 -3.27
C ALA A 167 -2.90 -3.58 -4.54
N ASN A 168 -3.79 -3.40 -5.51
CA ASN A 168 -3.50 -2.75 -6.80
C ASN A 168 -3.56 -1.21 -6.74
N LEU A 169 -3.22 -0.64 -5.59
CA LEU A 169 -3.09 0.81 -5.39
C LEU A 169 -1.61 1.17 -5.27
N ASN A 170 -1.21 2.27 -5.89
CA ASN A 170 0.13 2.84 -5.70
C ASN A 170 0.07 4.09 -4.79
N ALA A 171 1.24 4.60 -4.42
CA ALA A 171 1.33 5.70 -3.45
C ALA A 171 0.73 7.03 -3.93
N THR A 172 0.60 7.27 -5.25
CA THR A 172 -0.08 8.46 -5.78
C THR A 172 -1.61 8.34 -5.73
N GLN A 173 -2.13 7.16 -5.36
CA GLN A 173 -3.56 6.83 -5.38
C GLN A 173 -4.17 6.71 -3.98
N LEU A 174 -3.44 7.09 -2.93
CA LEU A 174 -3.94 6.96 -1.55
C LEU A 174 -5.19 7.84 -1.30
N ASP A 175 -5.33 8.92 -2.05
CA ASP A 175 -6.49 9.83 -2.00
C ASP A 175 -7.59 9.48 -3.01
N SER A 176 -7.35 8.53 -3.90
CA SER A 176 -8.29 8.16 -4.94
C SER A 176 -9.47 7.37 -4.37
N GLU A 177 -10.67 7.63 -4.90
CA GLU A 177 -11.83 6.80 -4.62
C GLU A 177 -11.60 5.37 -5.11
N VAL A 178 -11.86 4.41 -4.25
CA VAL A 178 -11.96 2.99 -4.60
C VAL A 178 -13.38 2.53 -4.33
N LYS A 179 -14.04 2.02 -5.35
CA LYS A 179 -15.40 1.50 -5.30
C LYS A 179 -15.37 -0.02 -5.31
N PHE A 180 -16.01 -0.63 -4.33
CA PHE A 180 -16.16 -2.08 -4.21
C PHE A 180 -17.64 -2.42 -4.40
N GLU A 181 -17.97 -3.15 -5.47
CA GLU A 181 -19.33 -3.59 -5.81
C GLU A 181 -19.37 -5.11 -5.80
N SER A 182 -20.24 -5.70 -4.99
CA SER A 182 -20.40 -7.15 -4.92
C SER A 182 -21.50 -7.64 -5.86
N PHE A 183 -21.31 -8.85 -6.40
CA PHE A 183 -22.24 -9.51 -7.32
C PHE A 183 -22.43 -10.96 -6.94
N VAL A 184 -23.61 -11.51 -7.30
CA VAL A 184 -23.90 -12.95 -7.28
C VAL A 184 -24.32 -13.36 -8.70
N ASN A 185 -23.72 -14.43 -9.22
CA ASN A 185 -23.94 -14.89 -10.61
C ASN A 185 -23.73 -13.76 -11.64
N GLU A 186 -22.73 -12.88 -11.43
CA GLU A 186 -22.34 -11.76 -12.29
C GLU A 186 -23.39 -10.64 -12.45
N THR A 187 -24.66 -10.89 -12.20
CA THR A 187 -25.78 -9.99 -12.46
C THR A 187 -26.54 -9.52 -11.22
N GLY A 188 -26.59 -10.36 -10.19
CA GLY A 188 -27.25 -10.00 -8.94
C GLY A 188 -26.43 -9.03 -8.13
N VAL A 189 -26.92 -7.79 -7.92
CA VAL A 189 -26.18 -6.71 -7.22
C VAL A 189 -26.34 -6.86 -5.71
N GLY A 190 -25.22 -7.07 -5.03
CA GLY A 190 -25.09 -7.03 -3.57
C GLY A 190 -24.69 -5.64 -3.05
N ASP A 191 -24.09 -5.57 -1.88
CA ASP A 191 -23.65 -4.29 -1.30
C ASP A 191 -22.55 -3.63 -2.15
N MET A 192 -22.56 -2.29 -2.15
CA MET A 192 -21.49 -1.44 -2.69
C MET A 192 -20.99 -0.49 -1.62
N VAL A 193 -19.69 -0.26 -1.56
CA VAL A 193 -19.06 0.74 -0.69
C VAL A 193 -17.97 1.51 -1.42
N THR A 194 -17.75 2.75 -1.02
CA THR A 194 -16.60 3.56 -1.44
C THR A 194 -15.60 3.72 -0.31
N TYR A 195 -14.35 3.97 -0.67
CA TYR A 195 -13.22 4.07 0.26
C TYR A 195 -12.06 4.83 -0.38
N SER A 196 -11.19 5.43 0.44
CA SER A 196 -9.81 5.74 0.08
C SER A 196 -8.90 5.44 1.26
N VAL A 197 -7.60 5.24 0.98
CA VAL A 197 -6.62 5.05 2.06
C VAL A 197 -6.58 6.29 2.95
N ASN A 198 -6.57 7.49 2.35
CA ASN A 198 -6.55 8.74 3.11
C ASN A 198 -7.82 8.95 3.95
N THR A 199 -9.01 8.56 3.48
CA THR A 199 -10.23 8.54 4.31
C THR A 199 -10.04 7.68 5.56
N TYR A 200 -9.42 6.51 5.42
CA TYR A 200 -9.14 5.63 6.56
C TYR A 200 -8.14 6.27 7.52
N LEU A 201 -7.03 6.81 7.02
CA LEU A 201 -5.98 7.44 7.82
C LEU A 201 -6.56 8.63 8.61
N ALA A 202 -7.29 9.53 7.95
CA ALA A 202 -7.93 10.68 8.59
C ALA A 202 -8.89 10.27 9.72
N LYS A 203 -9.62 9.15 9.54
CA LYS A 203 -10.56 8.64 10.55
C LYS A 203 -9.88 7.89 11.69
N LYS A 204 -8.78 7.18 11.41
CA LYS A 204 -8.16 6.26 12.38
C LYS A 204 -7.03 6.90 13.18
N MET A 205 -6.17 7.71 12.55
CA MET A 205 -5.01 8.28 13.22
C MET A 205 -5.35 9.06 14.49
N PRO A 206 -6.45 9.85 14.56
CA PRO A 206 -6.81 10.55 15.80
C PRO A 206 -7.07 9.66 17.02
N ASN A 207 -7.30 8.35 16.79
CA ASN A 207 -7.55 7.37 17.86
C ASN A 207 -6.28 6.72 18.41
N TYR A 208 -5.11 7.08 17.88
CA TYR A 208 -3.83 6.53 18.31
C TYR A 208 -2.98 7.60 18.97
N ASP A 209 -2.22 7.20 19.99
CA ASP A 209 -1.17 8.05 20.54
C ASP A 209 -0.12 8.34 19.44
N LYS A 210 0.27 9.61 19.32
CA LYS A 210 1.26 10.07 18.33
C LYS A 210 2.64 9.41 18.50
N SER A 211 2.96 8.96 19.72
CA SER A 211 4.21 8.24 20.01
C SER A 211 4.17 6.78 19.56
N SER A 212 2.99 6.21 19.32
CA SER A 212 2.82 4.80 18.95
C SER A 212 3.40 4.50 17.56
N ASN A 213 3.94 3.28 17.40
CA ASN A 213 4.47 2.83 16.11
C ASN A 213 3.38 2.76 15.02
N ALA A 214 2.14 2.46 15.41
CA ALA A 214 1.01 2.44 14.49
C ALA A 214 0.70 3.84 13.94
N TYR A 215 0.66 4.86 14.82
CA TYR A 215 0.47 6.25 14.38
C TYR A 215 1.60 6.68 13.43
N LYS A 216 2.86 6.46 13.82
CA LYS A 216 4.03 6.82 13.02
C LYS A 216 4.00 6.18 11.64
N LEU A 217 3.68 4.89 11.56
CA LEU A 217 3.58 4.21 10.27
C LEU A 217 2.48 4.81 9.38
N MET A 218 1.30 5.10 9.94
CA MET A 218 0.20 5.73 9.21
C MET A 218 0.55 7.15 8.76
N ALA A 219 1.19 7.94 9.63
CA ALA A 219 1.63 9.29 9.31
C ALA A 219 2.65 9.29 8.16
N GLU A 220 3.65 8.41 8.21
CA GLU A 220 4.67 8.34 7.17
C GLU A 220 4.14 7.76 5.85
N LEU A 221 3.15 6.85 5.88
CA LEU A 221 2.45 6.44 4.67
C LEU A 221 1.71 7.62 4.03
N PHE A 222 1.00 8.43 4.82
CA PHE A 222 0.31 9.61 4.35
C PHE A 222 1.29 10.63 3.75
N ASN A 223 2.36 10.94 4.48
CA ASN A 223 3.43 11.85 4.05
C ASN A 223 4.06 11.40 2.73
N TYR A 224 4.36 10.10 2.60
CA TYR A 224 4.90 9.53 1.37
C TYR A 224 3.91 9.65 0.20
N GLY A 225 2.63 9.39 0.41
CA GLY A 225 1.59 9.57 -0.60
C GLY A 225 1.50 11.02 -1.10
N CYS A 226 1.50 12.00 -0.18
CA CYS A 226 1.52 13.42 -0.51
C CYS A 226 2.76 13.80 -1.34
N ALA A 227 3.94 13.31 -0.93
CA ALA A 227 5.19 13.58 -1.66
C ALA A 227 5.18 12.94 -3.06
N CYS A 228 4.60 11.74 -3.23
CA CYS A 228 4.41 11.10 -4.53
C CYS A 228 3.51 11.92 -5.45
N THR A 229 2.38 12.43 -4.93
CA THR A 229 1.43 13.26 -5.69
C THR A 229 2.07 14.59 -6.09
N GLU A 230 2.78 15.25 -5.18
CA GLU A 230 3.51 16.49 -5.49
C GLU A 230 4.60 16.28 -6.55
N TYR A 231 5.29 15.15 -6.51
CA TYR A 231 6.32 14.82 -7.50
C TYR A 231 5.71 14.52 -8.87
N ALA A 232 4.61 13.77 -8.92
CA ALA A 232 3.93 13.40 -10.16
C ALA A 232 3.23 14.58 -10.87
N SER A 233 2.97 15.70 -10.16
CA SER A 233 2.33 16.90 -10.69
C SER A 233 3.31 17.90 -11.34
N LYS A 234 4.59 17.61 -11.35
CA LYS A 234 5.67 18.45 -11.95
C LYS A 234 6.09 17.96 -13.31
#